data_5d03d083374cc81296916c4f3ed1c2e1
#
_entry.id   5d03d083374cc81296916c4f3ed1c2e1
#
_cell.length_a   1.000
_cell.length_b   1.000
_cell.length_c   1.000
_cell.angle_alpha   90.00
_cell.angle_beta   90.00
_cell.angle_gamma   90.00
#
_symmetry.space_group_name_H-M   'P 1'
#
loop_
_entity.id
_entity.type
_entity.pdbx_description
1 polymer ?
#
loop_
_entity_poly.entity_id
_entity_poly.type
_entity_poly.pdbx_seq_one_letter_code
_entity_poly.pdbx_strand_id
1 'polypeptide(L)'
;GVRYTMLMAFGRFLLQCAYYTPYNPAMSYQVLARKYRPASFQDLEGQEHVLQALINALDNERLHHAYLFTGTRGVGKTTIARIFAKCLNCEQGVTSEPCGTCSSCVEISEGRSVDLIEVDAASRTGVDDMRDLLDNVQYLPTASRFKVYLIDEVHMLSKSSFNAMLKTLEEPPAYAIFILATTERHKILPTILSRCQVFTFNRISVADTIKHLKGIGASEDLVMEDEALHVIAQKADGALRDALSIFDQMVSICGDKHIRYADVVKNLNVLDYDYYFKITDVFSTQNVGDVLLVFDEILSNGFDGQIFLNGLANHFRDLMVGRNPETVKL
;
A
#
# COMPACT_ATOMS: atom_id res chain seq x y z
N GLY A 1 -56.25 0.30 -36.92
CA GLY A 1 -55.87 1.13 -35.76
C GLY A 1 -54.74 0.55 -34.93
N VAL A 2 -54.59 -0.77 -34.84
CA VAL A 2 -53.62 -1.41 -33.91
C VAL A 2 -52.19 -1.56 -34.50
N ARG A 3 -52.02 -1.55 -35.82
CA ARG A 3 -50.70 -1.66 -36.47
C ARG A 3 -49.86 -0.37 -36.47
N TYR A 4 -50.48 0.80 -36.37
CA TYR A 4 -49.74 2.08 -36.36
C TYR A 4 -49.23 2.46 -34.98
N THR A 5 -49.84 2.00 -33.88
CA THR A 5 -49.41 2.27 -32.54
C THR A 5 -48.16 1.44 -32.13
N MET A 6 -47.97 0.27 -32.73
CA MET A 6 -46.79 -0.59 -32.46
C MET A 6 -45.51 -0.08 -33.14
N LEU A 7 -45.61 0.52 -34.33
CA LEU A 7 -44.44 1.09 -35.03
C LEU A 7 -43.90 2.36 -34.36
N MET A 8 -44.74 3.16 -33.72
CA MET A 8 -44.30 4.37 -32.98
C MET A 8 -43.67 4.05 -31.62
N ALA A 9 -44.07 2.94 -30.99
CA ALA A 9 -43.42 2.47 -29.75
C ALA A 9 -42.02 1.89 -30.01
N PHE A 10 -41.82 1.19 -31.14
CA PHE A 10 -40.50 0.65 -31.53
C PHE A 10 -39.54 1.76 -31.99
N GLY A 11 -40.02 2.79 -32.66
CA GLY A 11 -39.20 3.95 -33.06
C GLY A 11 -38.71 4.77 -31.85
N ARG A 12 -39.48 4.89 -30.79
CA ARG A 12 -39.06 5.55 -29.55
C ARG A 12 -38.06 4.73 -28.74
N PHE A 13 -38.14 3.39 -28.79
CA PHE A 13 -37.18 2.50 -28.10
C PHE A 13 -35.81 2.49 -28.79
N LEU A 14 -35.80 2.58 -30.15
CA LEU A 14 -34.54 2.67 -30.91
C LEU A 14 -33.86 4.04 -30.80
N LEU A 15 -34.61 5.12 -30.58
CA LEU A 15 -34.06 6.45 -30.36
C LEU A 15 -33.48 6.59 -28.91
N GLN A 16 -33.97 5.82 -27.96
CA GLN A 16 -33.43 5.83 -26.58
C GLN A 16 -32.14 5.00 -26.43
N CYS A 17 -31.89 4.04 -27.35
CA CYS A 17 -30.61 3.30 -27.43
C CYS A 17 -29.49 4.08 -28.16
N ALA A 18 -29.81 5.17 -28.88
CA ALA A 18 -28.80 5.96 -29.60
C ALA A 18 -28.01 6.95 -28.75
N TYR A 19 -28.31 7.04 -27.43
CA TYR A 19 -27.51 7.83 -26.45
C TYR A 19 -26.56 6.99 -25.62
N TYR A 20 -26.23 5.78 -26.07
CA TYR A 20 -25.10 5.08 -25.51
C TYR A 20 -23.84 5.76 -26.04
N THR A 21 -23.36 6.77 -25.36
CA THR A 21 -22.01 7.30 -25.59
C THR A 21 -21.05 6.13 -25.49
N PRO A 22 -20.22 5.86 -26.47
CA PRO A 22 -19.27 4.77 -26.40
C PRO A 22 -18.41 5.00 -25.16
N TYR A 23 -18.28 3.98 -24.32
CA TYR A 23 -17.38 3.98 -23.17
C TYR A 23 -16.00 4.41 -23.67
N ASN A 24 -15.59 5.61 -23.31
CA ASN A 24 -14.26 6.12 -23.63
C ASN A 24 -13.30 5.64 -22.53
N PRO A 25 -12.43 4.66 -22.78
CA PRO A 25 -11.49 4.16 -21.79
C PRO A 25 -10.48 5.21 -21.31
N ALA A 26 -10.36 6.34 -22.02
CA ALA A 26 -9.53 7.48 -21.62
C ALA A 26 -10.14 8.31 -20.47
N MET A 27 -11.39 8.06 -20.07
CA MET A 27 -12.05 8.71 -18.92
C MET A 27 -12.16 7.83 -17.67
N SER A 28 -11.49 6.68 -17.60
CA SER A 28 -11.49 5.89 -16.38
C SER A 28 -10.61 6.59 -15.34
N TYR A 29 -11.24 7.09 -14.28
CA TYR A 29 -10.53 7.63 -13.11
C TYR A 29 -9.58 6.56 -12.56
N GLN A 30 -8.32 6.92 -12.44
CA GLN A 30 -7.31 6.03 -11.87
C GLN A 30 -7.02 6.46 -10.44
N VAL A 31 -7.24 5.56 -9.49
CA VAL A 31 -6.97 5.77 -8.06
C VAL A 31 -5.54 6.26 -7.85
N LEU A 32 -5.34 7.29 -7.02
CA LEU A 32 -4.04 7.93 -6.81
C LEU A 32 -2.95 6.95 -6.36
N ALA A 33 -3.29 5.97 -5.52
CA ALA A 33 -2.36 4.92 -5.11
C ALA A 33 -1.82 4.05 -6.27
N ARG A 34 -2.51 4.02 -7.41
CA ARG A 34 -2.04 3.35 -8.63
C ARG A 34 -1.33 4.31 -9.57
N LYS A 35 -1.85 5.53 -9.73
CA LYS A 35 -1.30 6.58 -10.61
C LYS A 35 0.10 7.01 -10.16
N TYR A 36 0.29 7.21 -8.85
CA TYR A 36 1.53 7.65 -8.24
C TYR A 36 2.37 6.51 -7.65
N ARG A 37 2.20 5.30 -8.18
CA ARG A 37 3.05 4.19 -7.76
C ARG A 37 4.48 4.44 -8.23
N PRO A 38 5.49 4.42 -7.31
CA PRO A 38 6.88 4.64 -7.67
C PRO A 38 7.36 3.75 -8.82
N ALA A 39 8.08 4.33 -9.76
CA ALA A 39 8.60 3.65 -10.94
C ALA A 39 10.09 3.31 -10.82
N SER A 40 10.82 4.02 -9.96
CA SER A 40 12.26 3.87 -9.70
C SER A 40 12.54 3.85 -8.20
N PHE A 41 13.77 3.49 -7.80
CA PHE A 41 14.20 3.55 -6.41
C PHE A 41 14.29 5.00 -5.89
N GLN A 42 14.53 5.97 -6.77
CA GLN A 42 14.63 7.39 -6.42
C GLN A 42 13.30 8.01 -6.00
N ASP A 43 12.18 7.42 -6.46
CA ASP A 43 10.83 7.89 -6.13
C ASP A 43 10.32 7.37 -4.77
N LEU A 44 11.14 6.57 -4.07
CA LEU A 44 10.76 5.92 -2.83
C LEU A 44 11.25 6.71 -1.62
N GLU A 45 10.39 6.89 -0.62
CA GLU A 45 10.71 7.57 0.63
C GLU A 45 10.62 6.62 1.83
N GLY A 46 11.44 6.85 2.86
CA GLY A 46 11.33 6.20 4.16
C GLY A 46 11.87 4.76 4.24
N GLN A 47 12.59 4.27 3.19
CA GLN A 47 13.18 2.91 3.16
C GLN A 47 14.66 2.90 2.75
N GLU A 48 15.40 3.96 3.07
CA GLU A 48 16.76 4.21 2.58
C GLU A 48 17.71 3.03 2.85
N HIS A 49 17.60 2.38 4.02
CA HIS A 49 18.43 1.24 4.42
C HIS A 49 18.20 0.00 3.54
N VAL A 50 16.96 -0.25 3.11
CA VAL A 50 16.61 -1.35 2.19
C VAL A 50 17.10 -1.02 0.80
N LEU A 51 16.84 0.22 0.34
CA LEU A 51 17.22 0.69 -0.99
C LEU A 51 18.73 0.64 -1.18
N GLN A 52 19.51 1.16 -0.23
CA GLN A 52 20.98 1.15 -0.30
C GLN A 52 21.53 -0.27 -0.42
N ALA A 53 20.97 -1.21 0.33
CA ALA A 53 21.42 -2.59 0.29
C ALA A 53 21.06 -3.29 -1.05
N LEU A 54 19.88 -3.02 -1.61
CA LEU A 54 19.49 -3.55 -2.92
C LEU A 54 20.30 -2.94 -4.05
N ILE A 55 20.53 -1.63 -4.03
CA ILE A 55 21.39 -0.91 -4.98
C ILE A 55 22.80 -1.49 -4.95
N ASN A 56 23.40 -1.63 -3.77
CA ASN A 56 24.72 -2.22 -3.62
C ASN A 56 24.79 -3.67 -4.14
N ALA A 57 23.73 -4.46 -3.98
CA ALA A 57 23.66 -5.82 -4.51
C ALA A 57 23.64 -5.84 -6.05
N LEU A 58 22.90 -4.90 -6.67
CA LEU A 58 22.82 -4.75 -8.12
C LEU A 58 24.15 -4.24 -8.71
N ASP A 59 24.71 -3.18 -8.15
CA ASP A 59 25.91 -2.52 -8.68
C ASP A 59 27.18 -3.41 -8.55
N ASN A 60 27.20 -4.30 -7.54
CA ASN A 60 28.31 -5.26 -7.36
C ASN A 60 28.00 -6.65 -7.95
N GLU A 61 26.89 -6.83 -8.65
CA GLU A 61 26.41 -8.12 -9.19
C GLU A 61 26.39 -9.25 -8.15
N ARG A 62 26.16 -8.91 -6.86
CA ARG A 62 26.07 -9.86 -5.75
C ARG A 62 24.62 -10.16 -5.43
N LEU A 63 23.95 -10.84 -6.35
CA LEU A 63 22.55 -11.18 -6.23
C LEU A 63 22.36 -12.46 -5.42
N HIS A 64 21.46 -12.43 -4.47
CA HIS A 64 21.00 -13.61 -3.76
C HIS A 64 19.83 -14.23 -4.54
N HIS A 65 19.65 -15.55 -4.46
CA HIS A 65 18.56 -16.25 -5.15
C HIS A 65 17.19 -16.06 -4.46
N ALA A 66 17.17 -15.69 -3.17
CA ALA A 66 15.94 -15.51 -2.42
C ALA A 66 16.01 -14.28 -1.48
N TYR A 67 14.98 -13.45 -1.56
CA TYR A 67 14.80 -12.26 -0.75
C TYR A 67 13.51 -12.39 0.07
N LEU A 68 13.54 -11.95 1.33
CA LEU A 68 12.34 -11.88 2.16
C LEU A 68 12.11 -10.44 2.62
N PHE A 69 11.03 -9.83 2.14
CA PHE A 69 10.60 -8.49 2.50
C PHE A 69 9.57 -8.56 3.62
N THR A 70 9.90 -8.04 4.79
CA THR A 70 9.05 -8.05 5.99
C THR A 70 8.66 -6.65 6.40
N GLY A 71 7.44 -6.43 6.87
CA GLY A 71 6.97 -5.12 7.35
C GLY A 71 5.47 -4.98 7.20
N THR A 72 4.90 -3.92 7.78
CA THR A 72 3.47 -3.66 7.77
C THR A 72 2.91 -3.53 6.35
N ARG A 73 1.59 -3.63 6.19
CA ARG A 73 0.94 -3.43 4.91
C ARG A 73 1.14 -1.98 4.43
N GLY A 74 1.23 -1.77 3.11
CA GLY A 74 1.24 -0.42 2.54
C GLY A 74 2.58 0.33 2.58
N VAL A 75 3.67 -0.28 3.09
CA VAL A 75 5.01 0.35 3.19
C VAL A 75 5.88 0.21 1.94
N GLY A 76 5.35 -0.35 0.85
CA GLY A 76 6.04 -0.43 -0.44
C GLY A 76 6.72 -1.75 -0.79
N LYS A 77 6.59 -2.84 0.00
CA LYS A 77 7.23 -4.15 -0.26
C LYS A 77 7.07 -4.64 -1.70
N THR A 78 5.84 -4.77 -2.16
CA THR A 78 5.52 -5.24 -3.53
C THR A 78 5.97 -4.25 -4.61
N THR A 79 5.97 -2.95 -4.31
CA THR A 79 6.46 -1.91 -5.22
C THR A 79 7.97 -2.02 -5.42
N ILE A 80 8.73 -2.14 -4.32
CA ILE A 80 10.20 -2.32 -4.37
C ILE A 80 10.54 -3.64 -5.07
N ALA A 81 9.80 -4.71 -4.82
CA ALA A 81 9.98 -5.99 -5.51
C ALA A 81 9.85 -5.86 -7.04
N ARG A 82 8.86 -5.11 -7.52
CA ARG A 82 8.67 -4.85 -8.96
C ARG A 82 9.78 -3.98 -9.55
N ILE A 83 10.21 -2.94 -8.81
CA ILE A 83 11.33 -2.10 -9.24
C ILE A 83 12.61 -2.95 -9.31
N PHE A 84 12.86 -3.79 -8.31
CA PHE A 84 13.99 -4.70 -8.29
C PHE A 84 13.95 -5.69 -9.47
N ALA A 85 12.78 -6.24 -9.80
CA ALA A 85 12.59 -7.08 -10.98
C ALA A 85 12.91 -6.35 -12.30
N LYS A 86 12.57 -5.05 -12.41
CA LYS A 86 12.97 -4.21 -13.57
C LYS A 86 14.49 -4.03 -13.63
N CYS A 87 15.12 -3.77 -12.48
CA CYS A 87 16.57 -3.61 -12.37
C CYS A 87 17.32 -4.87 -12.84
N LEU A 88 16.80 -6.04 -12.49
CA LEU A 88 17.36 -7.35 -12.89
C LEU A 88 17.20 -7.63 -14.39
N ASN A 89 16.05 -7.24 -14.95
CA ASN A 89 15.61 -7.63 -16.29
C ASN A 89 15.68 -6.49 -17.34
N CYS A 90 16.26 -5.35 -17.01
CA CYS A 90 16.42 -4.26 -17.97
C CYS A 90 17.33 -4.71 -19.13
N GLU A 91 16.94 -4.42 -20.38
CA GLU A 91 17.73 -4.78 -21.56
C GLU A 91 19.11 -4.14 -21.58
N GLN A 92 19.30 -3.00 -20.89
CA GLN A 92 20.60 -2.34 -20.78
C GLN A 92 21.58 -3.05 -19.82
N GLY A 93 21.12 -4.03 -19.06
CA GLY A 93 21.92 -4.77 -18.09
C GLY A 93 21.26 -4.85 -16.73
N VAL A 94 21.89 -5.57 -15.81
CA VAL A 94 21.58 -5.47 -14.39
C VAL A 94 22.02 -4.10 -13.91
N THR A 95 21.10 -3.31 -13.38
CA THR A 95 21.37 -1.91 -13.03
C THR A 95 20.45 -1.47 -11.88
N SER A 96 20.94 -0.55 -11.05
CA SER A 96 20.13 0.11 -10.02
C SER A 96 19.15 1.15 -10.61
N GLU A 97 19.38 1.60 -11.86
CA GLU A 97 18.56 2.56 -12.58
C GLU A 97 18.00 1.94 -13.86
N PRO A 98 16.82 1.28 -13.81
CA PRO A 98 16.21 0.67 -15.00
C PRO A 98 15.74 1.74 -15.97
N CYS A 99 15.95 1.52 -17.29
CA CYS A 99 15.65 2.54 -18.31
C CYS A 99 14.18 2.95 -18.41
N GLY A 100 13.24 2.13 -17.91
CA GLY A 100 11.79 2.38 -17.93
C GLY A 100 11.12 2.30 -19.31
N THR A 101 11.88 2.19 -20.39
CA THR A 101 11.40 2.31 -21.78
C THR A 101 11.54 1.03 -22.62
N CYS A 102 12.43 0.10 -22.24
CA CYS A 102 12.59 -1.17 -22.95
C CYS A 102 11.39 -2.10 -22.73
N SER A 103 11.24 -3.14 -23.55
CA SER A 103 10.10 -4.04 -23.51
C SER A 103 9.90 -4.66 -22.12
N SER A 104 10.97 -5.20 -21.52
CA SER A 104 10.93 -5.78 -20.17
C SER A 104 10.51 -4.79 -19.10
N CYS A 105 11.01 -3.54 -19.12
CA CYS A 105 10.62 -2.51 -18.14
C CYS A 105 9.15 -2.12 -18.26
N VAL A 106 8.65 -1.96 -19.50
CA VAL A 106 7.24 -1.61 -19.77
C VAL A 106 6.31 -2.75 -19.34
N GLU A 107 6.60 -3.98 -19.74
CA GLU A 107 5.80 -5.16 -19.42
C GLU A 107 5.69 -5.39 -17.90
N ILE A 108 6.81 -5.25 -17.17
CA ILE A 108 6.82 -5.35 -15.70
C ILE A 108 5.97 -4.23 -15.09
N SER A 109 6.06 -2.99 -15.61
CA SER A 109 5.28 -1.86 -15.11
C SER A 109 3.78 -2.06 -15.28
N GLU A 110 3.38 -2.62 -16.43
CA GLU A 110 2.00 -2.91 -16.78
C GLU A 110 1.47 -4.23 -16.17
N GLY A 111 2.35 -5.04 -15.56
CA GLY A 111 2.00 -6.34 -14.98
C GLY A 111 1.70 -7.41 -16.04
N ARG A 112 2.33 -7.32 -17.22
CA ARG A 112 2.16 -8.26 -18.34
C ARG A 112 3.39 -9.12 -18.61
N SER A 113 4.46 -8.95 -17.84
CA SER A 113 5.70 -9.71 -18.02
C SER A 113 5.48 -11.19 -17.77
N VAL A 114 5.96 -12.02 -18.68
CA VAL A 114 5.92 -13.50 -18.57
C VAL A 114 6.97 -14.01 -17.59
N ASP A 115 8.07 -13.27 -17.44
CA ASP A 115 9.20 -13.65 -16.57
C ASP A 115 9.13 -13.03 -15.16
N LEU A 116 8.09 -12.21 -14.87
CA LEU A 116 7.72 -11.80 -13.52
C LEU A 116 6.41 -12.48 -13.12
N ILE A 117 6.50 -13.53 -12.33
CA ILE A 117 5.35 -14.29 -11.87
C ILE A 117 4.96 -13.77 -10.49
N GLU A 118 3.82 -13.07 -10.43
CA GLU A 118 3.28 -12.53 -9.18
C GLU A 118 2.17 -13.45 -8.66
N VAL A 119 2.31 -13.88 -7.43
CA VAL A 119 1.35 -14.74 -6.73
C VAL A 119 1.00 -14.11 -5.40
N ASP A 120 -0.28 -13.92 -5.17
CA ASP A 120 -0.82 -13.59 -3.85
C ASP A 120 -1.17 -14.90 -3.12
N ALA A 121 -0.41 -15.20 -2.06
CA ALA A 121 -0.61 -16.40 -1.28
C ALA A 121 -1.94 -16.43 -0.51
N ALA A 122 -2.60 -15.27 -0.32
CA ALA A 122 -3.93 -15.23 0.27
C ALA A 122 -5.01 -15.78 -0.66
N SER A 123 -4.82 -15.65 -1.98
CA SER A 123 -5.75 -16.15 -3.01
C SER A 123 -5.39 -17.54 -3.55
N ARG A 124 -4.13 -17.96 -3.40
CA ARG A 124 -3.59 -19.25 -3.87
C ARG A 124 -2.85 -19.97 -2.75
N THR A 125 -3.60 -20.55 -1.83
CA THR A 125 -3.05 -21.27 -0.65
C THR A 125 -2.80 -22.75 -0.89
N GLY A 126 -3.26 -23.29 -2.02
CA GLY A 126 -3.20 -24.71 -2.36
C GLY A 126 -1.77 -25.23 -2.52
N VAL A 127 -1.56 -26.50 -2.13
CA VAL A 127 -0.26 -27.17 -2.33
C VAL A 127 -0.02 -27.43 -3.81
N ASP A 128 -1.07 -27.69 -4.56
CA ASP A 128 -0.99 -28.00 -5.99
C ASP A 128 -0.66 -26.74 -6.79
N ASP A 129 -1.27 -25.61 -6.47
CA ASP A 129 -0.91 -24.29 -7.08
C ASP A 129 0.58 -23.97 -6.88
N MET A 130 1.11 -24.27 -5.68
CA MET A 130 2.52 -24.03 -5.39
C MET A 130 3.43 -25.03 -6.10
N ARG A 131 3.02 -26.29 -6.26
CA ARG A 131 3.77 -27.28 -7.04
C ARG A 131 3.85 -26.90 -8.51
N ASP A 132 2.74 -26.49 -9.11
CA ASP A 132 2.69 -26.03 -10.49
C ASP A 132 3.62 -24.82 -10.72
N LEU A 133 3.66 -23.91 -9.73
CA LEU A 133 4.57 -22.78 -9.75
C LEU A 133 6.04 -23.23 -9.69
N LEU A 134 6.37 -24.18 -8.80
CA LEU A 134 7.72 -24.71 -8.63
C LEU A 134 8.18 -25.54 -9.82
N ASP A 135 7.29 -26.29 -10.46
CA ASP A 135 7.57 -27.04 -11.69
C ASP A 135 7.91 -26.07 -12.83
N ASN A 136 7.26 -24.90 -12.86
CA ASN A 136 7.58 -23.84 -13.81
C ASN A 136 8.96 -23.18 -13.59
N VAL A 137 9.56 -23.34 -12.40
CA VAL A 137 10.91 -22.80 -12.13
C VAL A 137 11.98 -23.49 -12.97
N GLN A 138 11.78 -24.72 -13.39
CA GLN A 138 12.74 -25.48 -14.20
C GLN A 138 12.89 -24.94 -15.64
N TYR A 139 11.91 -24.16 -16.12
CA TYR A 139 11.95 -23.61 -17.47
C TYR A 139 12.72 -22.27 -17.48
N LEU A 140 13.56 -22.10 -18.47
CA LEU A 140 14.33 -20.88 -18.71
C LEU A 140 13.41 -19.64 -18.87
N PRO A 141 13.90 -18.43 -18.55
CA PRO A 141 13.20 -17.20 -18.89
C PRO A 141 12.95 -17.12 -20.40
N THR A 142 11.84 -16.50 -20.79
CA THR A 142 11.44 -16.42 -22.21
C THR A 142 12.03 -15.19 -22.89
N ALA A 143 11.99 -14.05 -22.25
CA ALA A 143 12.41 -12.76 -22.83
C ALA A 143 13.43 -12.01 -21.96
N SER A 144 13.58 -12.40 -20.70
CA SER A 144 14.40 -11.68 -19.71
C SER A 144 15.63 -12.48 -19.29
N ARG A 145 16.54 -11.88 -18.48
CA ARG A 145 17.70 -12.60 -17.91
C ARG A 145 17.33 -13.48 -16.74
N PHE A 146 16.44 -12.98 -15.89
CA PHE A 146 16.01 -13.66 -14.69
C PHE A 146 14.51 -13.92 -14.73
N LYS A 147 14.12 -15.07 -14.22
CA LYS A 147 12.73 -15.41 -13.93
C LYS A 147 12.46 -15.09 -12.47
N VAL A 148 11.65 -14.08 -12.23
CA VAL A 148 11.39 -13.52 -10.89
C VAL A 148 10.06 -14.03 -10.38
N TYR A 149 10.05 -14.62 -9.19
CA TYR A 149 8.87 -15.11 -8.49
C TYR A 149 8.59 -14.20 -7.31
N LEU A 150 7.57 -13.37 -7.42
CA LEU A 150 7.09 -12.50 -6.35
C LEU A 150 5.89 -13.15 -5.66
N ILE A 151 6.09 -13.61 -4.44
CA ILE A 151 5.04 -14.24 -3.63
C ILE A 151 4.68 -13.27 -2.50
N ASP A 152 3.52 -12.64 -2.63
CA ASP A 152 3.01 -11.70 -1.62
C ASP A 152 2.21 -12.45 -0.55
N GLU A 153 2.20 -11.90 0.67
CA GLU A 153 1.59 -12.46 1.88
C GLU A 153 1.96 -13.95 2.11
N VAL A 154 3.24 -14.26 1.89
CA VAL A 154 3.76 -15.65 1.92
C VAL A 154 3.44 -16.39 3.22
N HIS A 155 3.17 -15.70 4.33
CA HIS A 155 2.76 -16.31 5.59
C HIS A 155 1.39 -17.02 5.53
N MET A 156 0.60 -16.78 4.48
CA MET A 156 -0.69 -17.43 4.24
C MET A 156 -0.53 -18.84 3.61
N LEU A 157 0.66 -19.17 3.13
CA LEU A 157 0.93 -20.49 2.60
C LEU A 157 0.80 -21.60 3.65
N SER A 158 0.31 -22.75 3.23
CA SER A 158 0.26 -23.94 4.07
C SER A 158 1.68 -24.45 4.40
N LYS A 159 1.83 -25.19 5.51
CA LYS A 159 3.11 -25.83 5.87
C LYS A 159 3.62 -26.77 4.77
N SER A 160 2.73 -27.44 4.06
CA SER A 160 3.06 -28.32 2.94
C SER A 160 3.56 -27.56 1.72
N SER A 161 2.98 -26.39 1.42
CA SER A 161 3.46 -25.47 0.37
C SER A 161 4.85 -24.92 0.70
N PHE A 162 5.09 -24.51 1.95
CA PHE A 162 6.43 -24.12 2.40
C PHE A 162 7.46 -25.24 2.22
N ASN A 163 7.12 -26.47 2.61
CA ASN A 163 8.03 -27.61 2.47
C ASN A 163 8.34 -27.93 0.99
N ALA A 164 7.37 -27.79 0.10
CA ALA A 164 7.60 -27.95 -1.33
C ALA A 164 8.61 -26.92 -1.88
N MET A 165 8.52 -25.67 -1.40
CA MET A 165 9.41 -24.58 -1.81
C MET A 165 10.85 -24.74 -1.28
N LEU A 166 11.06 -25.41 -0.14
CA LEU A 166 12.38 -25.56 0.49
C LEU A 166 13.41 -26.16 -0.45
N LYS A 167 13.05 -27.22 -1.21
CA LYS A 167 13.95 -27.90 -2.14
C LYS A 167 14.47 -26.93 -3.22
N THR A 168 13.57 -26.12 -3.77
CA THR A 168 13.92 -25.14 -4.81
C THR A 168 14.75 -23.97 -4.25
N LEU A 169 14.52 -23.59 -2.98
CA LEU A 169 15.32 -22.56 -2.31
C LEU A 169 16.70 -23.05 -1.88
N GLU A 170 16.89 -24.37 -1.72
CA GLU A 170 18.21 -24.98 -1.43
C GLU A 170 19.09 -25.07 -2.68
N GLU A 171 18.50 -25.46 -3.80
CA GLU A 171 19.18 -25.66 -5.08
C GLU A 171 18.45 -24.89 -6.20
N PRO A 172 18.44 -23.56 -6.17
CA PRO A 172 17.73 -22.77 -7.15
C PRO A 172 18.47 -22.77 -8.49
N PRO A 173 17.78 -22.77 -9.63
CA PRO A 173 18.40 -22.48 -10.92
C PRO A 173 19.02 -21.07 -10.91
N ALA A 174 20.16 -20.88 -11.57
CA ALA A 174 20.91 -19.64 -11.56
C ALA A 174 20.14 -18.41 -12.11
N TYR A 175 19.10 -18.67 -12.90
CA TYR A 175 18.23 -17.64 -13.47
C TYR A 175 16.98 -17.35 -12.65
N ALA A 176 16.71 -18.13 -11.57
CA ALA A 176 15.51 -17.97 -10.77
C ALA A 176 15.78 -17.11 -9.53
N ILE A 177 14.97 -16.07 -9.34
CA ILE A 177 15.03 -15.19 -8.17
C ILE A 177 13.66 -15.19 -7.48
N PHE A 178 13.67 -15.49 -6.19
CA PHE A 178 12.48 -15.47 -5.34
C PHE A 178 12.43 -14.20 -4.50
N ILE A 179 11.31 -13.50 -4.53
CA ILE A 179 11.03 -12.36 -3.66
C ILE A 179 9.78 -12.70 -2.88
N LEU A 180 9.96 -12.98 -1.61
CA LEU A 180 8.90 -13.32 -0.68
C LEU A 180 8.51 -12.06 0.10
N ALA A 181 7.25 -11.70 0.15
CA ALA A 181 6.77 -10.57 0.93
C ALA A 181 5.81 -11.03 2.02
N THR A 182 5.92 -10.46 3.22
CA THR A 182 5.05 -10.79 4.35
C THR A 182 4.82 -9.61 5.28
N THR A 183 3.64 -9.55 5.86
CA THR A 183 3.33 -8.67 6.99
C THR A 183 3.65 -9.32 8.34
N GLU A 184 3.77 -10.66 8.40
CA GLU A 184 3.91 -11.42 9.63
C GLU A 184 5.16 -12.32 9.61
N ARG A 185 6.33 -11.70 9.86
CA ARG A 185 7.62 -12.41 9.88
C ARG A 185 7.63 -13.61 10.85
N HIS A 186 6.96 -13.50 11.98
CA HIS A 186 6.95 -14.54 13.02
C HIS A 186 6.27 -15.84 12.58
N LYS A 187 5.43 -15.80 11.54
CA LYS A 187 4.77 -16.97 10.95
C LYS A 187 5.64 -17.71 9.92
N ILE A 188 6.75 -17.12 9.48
CA ILE A 188 7.65 -17.72 8.51
C ILE A 188 8.55 -18.75 9.18
N LEU A 189 8.67 -19.93 8.55
CA LEU A 189 9.48 -21.01 9.09
C LEU A 189 10.96 -20.59 9.17
N PRO A 190 11.68 -20.94 10.26
CA PRO A 190 13.11 -20.68 10.39
C PRO A 190 13.95 -21.24 9.25
N THR A 191 13.51 -22.38 8.67
CA THR A 191 14.14 -23.01 7.53
C THR A 191 14.09 -22.18 6.25
N ILE A 192 13.07 -21.34 6.07
CA ILE A 192 12.96 -20.37 4.98
C ILE A 192 13.82 -19.15 5.30
N LEU A 193 13.72 -18.63 6.55
CA LEU A 193 14.50 -17.45 6.97
C LEU A 193 16.00 -17.64 6.78
N SER A 194 16.53 -18.86 7.03
CA SER A 194 17.95 -19.15 6.88
C SER A 194 18.44 -19.21 5.42
N ARG A 195 17.53 -19.26 4.44
CA ARG A 195 17.84 -19.35 3.01
C ARG A 195 17.52 -18.06 2.25
N CYS A 196 16.96 -17.07 2.94
CA CYS A 196 16.60 -15.79 2.34
C CYS A 196 17.45 -14.64 2.91
N GLN A 197 17.77 -13.67 2.08
CA GLN A 197 18.24 -12.38 2.54
C GLN A 197 17.04 -11.58 3.03
N VAL A 198 17.02 -11.27 4.33
CA VAL A 198 15.86 -10.64 4.99
C VAL A 198 16.00 -9.13 5.02
N PHE A 199 14.98 -8.42 4.52
CA PHE A 199 14.87 -6.98 4.56
C PHE A 199 13.65 -6.57 5.39
N THR A 200 13.85 -5.72 6.37
CA THR A 200 12.77 -5.21 7.23
C THR A 200 12.40 -3.81 6.80
N PHE A 201 11.16 -3.65 6.39
CA PHE A 201 10.56 -2.38 6.00
C PHE A 201 9.97 -1.69 7.22
N ASN A 202 10.36 -0.45 7.42
CA ASN A 202 9.86 0.37 8.51
C ASN A 202 8.55 1.05 8.12
N ARG A 203 7.78 1.50 9.12
CA ARG A 203 6.67 2.42 8.90
C ARG A 203 7.23 3.74 8.39
N ILE A 204 6.54 4.34 7.43
CA ILE A 204 6.91 5.64 6.88
C ILE A 204 6.56 6.72 7.91
N SER A 205 7.45 7.67 8.12
CA SER A 205 7.21 8.74 9.08
C SER A 205 6.04 9.63 8.65
N VAL A 206 5.40 10.27 9.62
CA VAL A 206 4.33 11.25 9.35
C VAL A 206 4.87 12.38 8.46
N ALA A 207 6.10 12.85 8.71
CA ALA A 207 6.74 13.91 7.93
C ALA A 207 6.96 13.51 6.46
N ASP A 208 7.46 12.29 6.20
CA ASP A 208 7.68 11.79 4.84
C ASP A 208 6.35 11.56 4.13
N THR A 209 5.33 11.06 4.85
CA THR A 209 3.98 10.89 4.31
C THR A 209 3.40 12.24 3.87
N ILE A 210 3.49 13.28 4.71
CA ILE A 210 3.02 14.64 4.38
C ILE A 210 3.76 15.20 3.18
N LYS A 211 5.09 15.04 3.14
CA LYS A 211 5.92 15.50 2.02
C LYS A 211 5.48 14.84 0.70
N HIS A 212 5.22 13.53 0.72
CA HIS A 212 4.76 12.79 -0.45
C HIS A 212 3.35 13.23 -0.90
N LEU A 213 2.42 13.40 0.03
CA LEU A 213 1.07 13.88 -0.27
C LEU A 213 1.08 15.32 -0.83
N LYS A 214 1.95 16.21 -0.32
CA LYS A 214 2.14 17.56 -0.87
C LYS A 214 2.62 17.52 -2.32
N GLY A 215 3.58 16.65 -2.64
CA GLY A 215 4.06 16.47 -4.01
C GLY A 215 2.96 16.04 -4.98
N ILE A 216 2.12 15.09 -4.55
CA ILE A 216 0.97 14.64 -5.35
C ILE A 216 -0.08 15.74 -5.48
N GLY A 217 -0.42 16.42 -4.40
CA GLY A 217 -1.39 17.51 -4.43
C GLY A 217 -0.97 18.64 -5.35
N ALA A 218 0.31 19.00 -5.37
CA ALA A 218 0.84 19.98 -6.31
C ALA A 218 0.72 19.51 -7.76
N SER A 219 0.88 18.22 -8.03
CA SER A 219 0.72 17.64 -9.38
C SER A 219 -0.75 17.56 -9.84
N GLU A 220 -1.70 17.53 -8.90
CA GLU A 220 -3.15 17.47 -9.17
C GLU A 220 -3.83 18.86 -9.04
N ASP A 221 -3.06 19.94 -8.85
CA ASP A 221 -3.57 21.30 -8.64
C ASP A 221 -4.54 21.39 -7.44
N LEU A 222 -4.20 20.74 -6.32
CA LEU A 222 -4.99 20.73 -5.10
C LEU A 222 -4.44 21.74 -4.09
N VAL A 223 -5.33 22.47 -3.43
CA VAL A 223 -5.02 23.31 -2.27
C VAL A 223 -5.27 22.52 -0.99
N MET A 224 -4.28 22.46 -0.09
CA MET A 224 -4.34 21.60 1.08
C MET A 224 -3.85 22.32 2.32
N GLU A 225 -4.57 22.16 3.41
CA GLU A 225 -4.12 22.62 4.73
C GLU A 225 -3.14 21.62 5.34
N ASP A 226 -2.08 22.10 5.97
CA ASP A 226 -1.04 21.25 6.57
C ASP A 226 -1.60 20.37 7.69
N GLU A 227 -2.53 20.90 8.47
CA GLU A 227 -3.25 20.18 9.52
C GLU A 227 -4.09 19.03 8.95
N ALA A 228 -4.72 19.24 7.80
CA ALA A 228 -5.47 18.19 7.10
C ALA A 228 -4.57 17.03 6.69
N LEU A 229 -3.41 17.34 6.10
CA LEU A 229 -2.42 16.31 5.72
C LEU A 229 -1.86 15.57 6.93
N HIS A 230 -1.67 16.26 8.05
CA HIS A 230 -1.20 15.66 9.30
C HIS A 230 -2.18 14.61 9.81
N VAL A 231 -3.47 14.91 9.83
CA VAL A 231 -4.53 13.96 10.23
C VAL A 231 -4.55 12.74 9.31
N ILE A 232 -4.45 12.94 7.99
CA ILE A 232 -4.40 11.84 7.02
C ILE A 232 -3.18 10.95 7.28
N ALA A 233 -2.00 11.54 7.48
CA ALA A 233 -0.77 10.81 7.72
C ALA A 233 -0.79 10.03 9.05
N GLN A 234 -1.34 10.62 10.12
CA GLN A 234 -1.55 9.93 11.39
C GLN A 234 -2.51 8.75 11.26
N LYS A 235 -3.64 8.94 10.56
CA LYS A 235 -4.65 7.89 10.36
C LYS A 235 -4.10 6.71 9.55
N ALA A 236 -3.18 6.97 8.64
CA ALA A 236 -2.52 5.95 7.81
C ALA A 236 -1.47 5.11 8.56
N ASP A 237 -1.04 5.53 9.76
CA ASP A 237 -0.14 4.80 10.65
C ASP A 237 1.12 4.27 9.93
N GLY A 238 1.73 5.10 9.09
CA GLY A 238 2.94 4.78 8.32
C GLY A 238 2.73 3.87 7.11
N ALA A 239 1.49 3.62 6.69
CA ALA A 239 1.13 2.90 5.48
C ALA A 239 0.82 3.87 4.34
N LEU A 240 1.78 4.15 3.45
CA LEU A 240 1.62 5.12 2.37
C LEU A 240 0.45 4.80 1.43
N ARG A 241 0.18 3.51 1.18
CA ARG A 241 -0.97 3.09 0.36
C ARG A 241 -2.30 3.52 0.99
N ASP A 242 -2.41 3.40 2.31
CA ASP A 242 -3.62 3.76 3.04
C ASP A 242 -3.74 5.29 3.11
N ALA A 243 -2.62 6.02 3.29
CA ALA A 243 -2.58 7.47 3.18
C ALA A 243 -3.08 7.97 1.82
N LEU A 244 -2.62 7.37 0.73
CA LEU A 244 -3.07 7.71 -0.63
C LEU A 244 -4.54 7.35 -0.87
N SER A 245 -5.03 6.26 -0.29
CA SER A 245 -6.44 5.87 -0.41
C SER A 245 -7.35 6.85 0.34
N ILE A 246 -6.96 7.27 1.54
CA ILE A 246 -7.66 8.29 2.33
C ILE A 246 -7.62 9.63 1.58
N PHE A 247 -6.46 10.01 1.07
CA PHE A 247 -6.29 11.26 0.33
C PHE A 247 -7.17 11.30 -0.93
N ASP A 248 -7.23 10.21 -1.68
CA ASP A 248 -8.08 10.03 -2.85
C ASP A 248 -9.57 10.16 -2.52
N GLN A 249 -9.98 9.59 -1.38
CA GLN A 249 -11.33 9.75 -0.86
C GLN A 249 -11.63 11.22 -0.53
N MET A 250 -10.70 11.94 0.09
CA MET A 250 -10.87 13.37 0.40
C MET A 250 -10.97 14.21 -0.86
N VAL A 251 -10.14 13.97 -1.86
CA VAL A 251 -10.22 14.63 -3.18
C VAL A 251 -11.59 14.42 -3.82
N SER A 252 -12.14 13.21 -3.71
CA SER A 252 -13.46 12.89 -4.26
C SER A 252 -14.61 13.59 -3.53
N ILE A 253 -14.48 13.82 -2.23
CA ILE A 253 -15.50 14.46 -1.38
C ILE A 253 -15.44 15.99 -1.51
N CYS A 254 -14.23 16.57 -1.51
CA CYS A 254 -13.98 17.99 -1.56
C CYS A 254 -14.00 18.50 -3.02
N GLY A 255 -15.13 18.49 -3.69
CA GLY A 255 -15.27 18.82 -5.12
C GLY A 255 -14.71 20.17 -5.59
N ASP A 256 -14.29 21.05 -4.68
CA ASP A 256 -13.68 22.36 -4.93
C ASP A 256 -12.14 22.34 -5.01
N LYS A 257 -11.52 21.17 -5.06
CA LYS A 257 -10.06 20.99 -5.02
C LYS A 257 -9.37 21.57 -3.78
N HIS A 258 -10.11 21.87 -2.72
CA HIS A 258 -9.56 22.40 -1.48
C HIS A 258 -9.81 21.43 -0.33
N ILE A 259 -8.76 20.79 0.19
CA ILE A 259 -8.81 19.85 1.31
C ILE A 259 -8.58 20.62 2.61
N ARG A 260 -9.65 20.84 3.36
CA ARG A 260 -9.64 21.55 4.65
C ARG A 260 -9.58 20.56 5.81
N TYR A 261 -9.00 21.00 6.92
CA TYR A 261 -8.94 20.23 8.16
C TYR A 261 -10.34 19.76 8.63
N ALA A 262 -11.31 20.67 8.63
CA ALA A 262 -12.68 20.37 9.06
C ALA A 262 -13.36 19.26 8.24
N ASP A 263 -13.10 19.24 6.90
CA ASP A 263 -13.65 18.23 6.01
C ASP A 263 -13.00 16.86 6.28
N VAL A 264 -11.69 16.83 6.53
CA VAL A 264 -10.95 15.60 6.83
C VAL A 264 -11.39 15.01 8.17
N VAL A 265 -11.46 15.80 9.23
CA VAL A 265 -11.90 15.36 10.57
C VAL A 265 -13.30 14.77 10.49
N LYS A 266 -14.23 15.48 9.83
CA LYS A 266 -15.61 15.05 9.68
C LYS A 266 -15.76 13.73 8.91
N ASN A 267 -15.04 13.58 7.79
CA ASN A 267 -15.21 12.43 6.90
C ASN A 267 -14.43 11.19 7.35
N LEU A 268 -13.31 11.38 8.04
CA LEU A 268 -12.53 10.26 8.58
C LEU A 268 -13.03 9.78 9.95
N ASN A 269 -14.11 10.36 10.47
CA ASN A 269 -14.57 10.12 11.84
C ASN A 269 -13.40 10.18 12.84
N VAL A 270 -12.50 11.16 12.65
CA VAL A 270 -11.43 11.42 13.60
C VAL A 270 -12.03 12.31 14.68
N LEU A 271 -11.98 11.84 15.91
CA LEU A 271 -12.44 12.64 17.01
C LEU A 271 -11.54 13.87 17.14
N ASP A 272 -12.15 15.05 17.17
CA ASP A 272 -11.40 16.29 17.40
C ASP A 272 -10.63 16.19 18.71
N TYR A 273 -9.36 16.58 18.67
CA TYR A 273 -8.46 16.47 19.82
C TYR A 273 -8.99 17.26 21.05
N ASP A 274 -9.84 18.23 20.81
CA ASP A 274 -10.52 19.01 21.86
C ASP A 274 -11.39 18.17 22.79
N TYR A 275 -11.96 17.06 22.34
CA TYR A 275 -12.70 16.15 23.20
C TYR A 275 -11.81 15.46 24.25
N TYR A 276 -10.56 15.16 23.90
CA TYR A 276 -9.62 14.58 24.85
C TYR A 276 -9.22 15.59 25.94
N PHE A 277 -9.04 16.87 25.56
CA PHE A 277 -8.81 17.93 26.53
C PHE A 277 -10.03 18.15 27.42
N LYS A 278 -11.24 18.25 26.85
CA LYS A 278 -12.48 18.37 27.62
C LYS A 278 -12.60 17.28 28.69
N ILE A 279 -12.39 16.02 28.32
CA ILE A 279 -12.47 14.90 29.27
C ILE A 279 -11.36 14.99 30.33
N THR A 280 -10.15 15.38 29.95
CA THR A 280 -9.05 15.55 30.91
C THR A 280 -9.36 16.65 31.92
N ASP A 281 -9.94 17.77 31.51
CA ASP A 281 -10.36 18.85 32.36
C ASP A 281 -11.48 18.38 33.31
N VAL A 282 -12.47 17.64 32.82
CA VAL A 282 -13.56 17.09 33.63
C VAL A 282 -13.03 16.06 34.63
N PHE A 283 -12.05 15.22 34.26
CA PHE A 283 -11.36 14.33 35.22
C PHE A 283 -10.68 15.10 36.35
N SER A 284 -10.09 16.28 36.04
CA SER A 284 -9.45 17.11 37.08
C SER A 284 -10.45 17.65 38.10
N THR A 285 -11.71 17.84 37.72
CA THR A 285 -12.80 18.29 38.60
C THR A 285 -13.47 17.15 39.39
N GLN A 286 -13.10 15.88 39.13
CA GLN A 286 -13.62 14.67 39.75
C GLN A 286 -15.16 14.52 39.60
N ASN A 287 -15.78 15.15 38.62
CA ASN A 287 -17.22 15.04 38.35
C ASN A 287 -17.51 13.91 37.35
N VAL A 288 -17.89 12.75 37.87
CA VAL A 288 -18.21 11.57 37.05
C VAL A 288 -19.43 11.82 36.12
N GLY A 289 -20.40 12.65 36.55
CA GLY A 289 -21.56 12.96 35.74
C GLY A 289 -21.20 13.68 34.43
N ASP A 290 -20.32 14.65 34.49
CA ASP A 290 -19.87 15.41 33.31
C ASP A 290 -19.03 14.53 32.36
N VAL A 291 -18.23 13.59 32.89
CA VAL A 291 -17.50 12.61 32.07
C VAL A 291 -18.48 11.78 31.22
N LEU A 292 -19.54 11.28 31.85
CA LEU A 292 -20.55 10.48 31.15
C LEU A 292 -21.30 11.28 30.09
N LEU A 293 -21.60 12.56 30.37
CA LEU A 293 -22.24 13.44 29.39
C LEU A 293 -21.37 13.71 28.16
N VAL A 294 -20.08 13.99 28.35
CA VAL A 294 -19.14 14.17 27.24
C VAL A 294 -18.96 12.86 26.46
N PHE A 295 -18.92 11.71 27.13
CA PHE A 295 -18.84 10.42 26.48
C PHE A 295 -20.11 10.09 25.67
N ASP A 296 -21.29 10.41 26.20
CA ASP A 296 -22.55 10.23 25.48
C ASP A 296 -22.63 11.14 24.26
N GLU A 297 -22.14 12.40 24.35
CA GLU A 297 -22.01 13.31 23.20
C GLU A 297 -21.14 12.70 22.10
N ILE A 298 -20.01 12.08 22.45
CA ILE A 298 -19.09 11.42 21.50
C ILE A 298 -19.81 10.26 20.80
N LEU A 299 -20.50 9.39 21.56
CA LEU A 299 -21.24 8.27 21.00
C LEU A 299 -22.41 8.72 20.11
N SER A 300 -23.13 9.77 20.52
CA SER A 300 -24.25 10.35 19.76
C SER A 300 -23.80 10.97 18.45
N ASN A 301 -22.58 11.47 18.37
CA ASN A 301 -21.93 11.93 17.13
C ASN A 301 -21.42 10.79 16.23
N GLY A 302 -21.66 9.52 16.60
CA GLY A 302 -21.34 8.35 15.79
C GLY A 302 -19.90 7.85 15.91
N PHE A 303 -19.14 8.33 16.91
CA PHE A 303 -17.79 7.85 17.17
C PHE A 303 -17.79 6.50 17.91
N ASP A 304 -16.83 5.64 17.58
CA ASP A 304 -16.66 4.36 18.25
C ASP A 304 -16.00 4.55 19.62
N GLY A 305 -16.63 4.00 20.68
CA GLY A 305 -16.18 4.13 22.04
C GLY A 305 -14.82 3.48 22.30
N GLN A 306 -14.47 2.40 21.58
CA GLN A 306 -13.17 1.73 21.73
C GLN A 306 -12.04 2.56 21.09
N ILE A 307 -12.31 3.16 19.93
CA ILE A 307 -11.37 4.08 19.26
C ILE A 307 -11.13 5.29 20.18
N PHE A 308 -12.20 5.83 20.77
CA PHE A 308 -12.09 6.93 21.73
C PHE A 308 -11.22 6.57 22.94
N LEU A 309 -11.45 5.41 23.58
CA LEU A 309 -10.64 4.99 24.74
C LEU A 309 -9.17 4.79 24.40
N ASN A 310 -8.85 4.25 23.23
CA ASN A 310 -7.48 4.11 22.75
C ASN A 310 -6.83 5.50 22.50
N GLY A 311 -7.58 6.43 21.91
CA GLY A 311 -7.13 7.81 21.71
C GLY A 311 -6.90 8.54 23.05
N LEU A 312 -7.78 8.36 24.02
CA LEU A 312 -7.65 8.91 25.38
C LEU A 312 -6.40 8.37 26.09
N ALA A 313 -6.13 7.06 25.96
CA ALA A 313 -4.91 6.46 26.52
C ALA A 313 -3.65 7.07 25.90
N ASN A 314 -3.64 7.29 24.58
CA ASN A 314 -2.54 7.97 23.89
C ASN A 314 -2.41 9.43 24.36
N HIS A 315 -3.52 10.16 24.48
CA HIS A 315 -3.52 11.53 24.99
C HIS A 315 -2.91 11.63 26.38
N PHE A 316 -3.27 10.74 27.32
CA PHE A 316 -2.64 10.71 28.64
C PHE A 316 -1.15 10.39 28.57
N ARG A 317 -0.74 9.47 27.70
CA ARG A 317 0.69 9.19 27.46
C ARG A 317 1.41 10.45 27.00
N ASP A 318 0.84 11.16 26.02
CA ASP A 318 1.43 12.36 25.43
C ASP A 318 1.51 13.51 26.44
N LEU A 319 0.49 13.68 27.29
CA LEU A 319 0.55 14.61 28.43
C LEU A 319 1.66 14.26 29.42
N MET A 320 1.86 12.96 29.72
CA MET A 320 2.93 12.52 30.62
C MET A 320 4.31 12.74 29.98
N VAL A 321 4.46 12.46 28.70
CA VAL A 321 5.70 12.71 27.94
C VAL A 321 5.98 14.21 27.86
N GLY A 322 4.97 15.03 27.56
CA GLY A 322 5.11 16.49 27.46
C GLY A 322 5.44 17.20 28.77
N ARG A 323 5.22 16.56 29.92
CA ARG A 323 5.53 17.11 31.22
C ARG A 323 7.04 17.28 31.48
N ASN A 324 7.88 16.47 30.84
CA ASN A 324 9.32 16.48 31.05
C ASN A 324 10.03 16.91 29.74
N PRO A 325 10.86 18.01 29.75
CA PRO A 325 11.59 18.46 28.57
C PRO A 325 12.53 17.42 27.95
N GLU A 326 13.00 16.44 28.72
CA GLU A 326 13.87 15.38 28.20
C GLU A 326 13.08 14.32 27.41
N THR A 327 11.82 14.09 27.77
CA THR A 327 10.96 13.10 27.10
C THR A 327 10.22 13.66 25.87
N VAL A 328 10.12 14.99 25.73
CA VAL A 328 9.52 15.65 24.54
C VAL A 328 10.27 15.32 23.24
N LYS A 329 11.52 14.83 23.35
CA LYS A 329 12.33 14.42 22.19
C LYS A 329 12.08 12.98 21.73
N LEU A 330 11.25 12.22 22.46
CA LEU A 330 10.82 10.86 22.13
C LEU A 330 9.55 10.88 21.29
#